data_8fa9af88bb9d81a5b27bffb951545722
#
_entry.id   8fa9af88bb9d81a5b27bffb951545722
#
_cell.length_a   1.000
_cell.length_b   1.000
_cell.length_c   1.000
_cell.angle_alpha   90.00
_cell.angle_beta   90.00
_cell.angle_gamma   90.00
#
_symmetry.space_group_name_H-M   'P 1'
#
loop_
_entity.id
_entity.type
_entity.pdbx_description
1 polymer ?
#
loop_
_entity_poly.entity_id
_entity_poly.type
_entity_poly.pdbx_seq_one_letter_code
_entity_poly.pdbx_strand_id
1 'polypeptide(L)'
;MASLSLNPATNAYDFETEEVAGSIQPEGAYHGVTRLIDRRTGRQVIHPKYSALNLFRLFAVHQGMGQPRQMARTTEVLPNAVEVRWPATDAHQGELIARYEVVEPNAVDLTVTLRCRGTYAGYELFMSNYFDPELRPHVYLKANRYGRSAEGPERITPMVNDVFRGTVLVFPRDAHAARRCVDGRWDRSEWGAPTVQMCPVRRHAYPLAFLTDPERRLGTVLMSRPRHCYAISTRYHAEDEADRMVPYSAFDFSLFGDDLTPGDERTVQVRLALTPLNEGMTQPLEMYREFSETPPPAPPP
;
A
#
# COMPACT_ATOMS: atom_id res chain seq x y z
N MET A 1 7.45 21.90 10.91
CA MET A 1 6.59 21.28 9.86
C MET A 1 7.42 21.13 8.60
N ALA A 2 7.48 19.92 8.06
CA ALA A 2 8.14 19.68 6.79
C ALA A 2 7.48 20.53 5.68
N SER A 3 8.28 21.12 4.82
CA SER A 3 7.80 21.87 3.66
C SER A 3 8.12 21.09 2.39
N LEU A 4 7.23 21.16 1.41
CA LEU A 4 7.42 20.57 0.10
C LEU A 4 8.13 21.57 -0.83
N SER A 5 9.09 21.07 -1.60
CA SER A 5 9.79 21.85 -2.62
C SER A 5 9.75 21.13 -3.97
N LEU A 6 9.34 21.82 -5.03
CA LEU A 6 9.33 21.26 -6.37
C LEU A 6 10.76 20.99 -6.84
N ASN A 7 11.02 19.75 -7.25
CA ASN A 7 12.25 19.36 -7.93
C ASN A 7 12.02 19.45 -9.45
N PRO A 8 12.60 20.45 -10.15
CA PRO A 8 12.33 20.64 -11.58
C PRO A 8 12.90 19.54 -12.48
N ALA A 9 13.86 18.76 -11.97
CA ALA A 9 14.47 17.67 -12.76
C ALA A 9 13.56 16.43 -12.82
N THR A 10 12.76 16.19 -11.79
CA THR A 10 11.90 15.02 -11.66
C THR A 10 10.41 15.36 -11.70
N ASN A 11 10.06 16.61 -11.57
CA ASN A 11 8.70 17.12 -11.38
C ASN A 11 8.00 16.48 -10.16
N ALA A 12 8.79 16.10 -9.15
CA ALA A 12 8.32 15.59 -7.86
C ALA A 12 8.48 16.66 -6.77
N TYR A 13 7.80 16.47 -5.65
CA TYR A 13 7.88 17.35 -4.49
C TYR A 13 8.77 16.71 -3.44
N ASP A 14 9.96 17.26 -3.27
CA ASP A 14 10.93 16.82 -2.26
C ASP A 14 10.54 17.34 -0.88
N PHE A 15 10.76 16.50 0.13
CA PHE A 15 10.57 16.84 1.53
C PHE A 15 11.69 16.29 2.39
N GLU A 16 11.88 16.94 3.53
CA GLU A 16 12.83 16.52 4.56
C GLU A 16 12.24 16.77 5.95
N THR A 17 12.40 15.79 6.83
CA THR A 17 12.05 15.85 8.24
C THR A 17 13.31 15.59 9.09
N GLU A 18 13.16 15.46 10.39
CA GLU A 18 14.28 15.08 11.25
C GLU A 18 14.85 13.70 10.90
N GLU A 19 13.98 12.71 10.62
CA GLU A 19 14.39 11.31 10.46
C GLU A 19 14.37 10.82 9.00
N VAL A 20 13.59 11.43 8.12
CA VAL A 20 13.44 10.97 6.74
C VAL A 20 13.58 12.09 5.72
N ALA A 21 14.05 11.73 4.53
CA ALA A 21 13.96 12.56 3.32
C ALA A 21 13.29 11.77 2.20
N GLY A 22 12.51 12.45 1.38
CA GLY A 22 11.77 11.74 0.34
C GLY A 22 11.25 12.62 -0.77
N SER A 23 10.46 12.02 -1.68
CA SER A 23 9.84 12.72 -2.79
C SER A 23 8.44 12.15 -3.05
N ILE A 24 7.47 13.03 -3.26
CA ILE A 24 6.10 12.71 -3.66
C ILE A 24 5.95 13.10 -5.13
N GLN A 25 5.61 12.12 -5.98
CA GLN A 25 5.34 12.32 -7.40
C GLN A 25 3.83 12.21 -7.65
N PRO A 26 3.13 13.30 -8.00
CA PRO A 26 1.68 13.23 -8.26
C PRO A 26 1.34 12.67 -9.64
N GLU A 27 2.27 12.73 -10.57
CA GLU A 27 2.05 12.42 -11.98
C GLU A 27 2.66 11.09 -12.43
N GLY A 28 2.25 10.60 -13.58
CA GLY A 28 2.79 9.41 -14.21
C GLY A 28 2.21 8.10 -13.69
N ALA A 29 2.70 6.99 -14.25
CA ALA A 29 2.22 5.64 -13.96
C ALA A 29 2.62 5.15 -12.55
N TYR A 30 3.70 5.70 -11.99
CA TYR A 30 4.21 5.40 -10.66
C TYR A 30 4.14 6.65 -9.78
N HIS A 31 2.92 7.21 -9.64
CA HIS A 31 2.65 8.29 -8.69
C HIS A 31 2.71 7.79 -7.24
N GLY A 32 2.79 8.70 -6.29
CA GLY A 32 2.94 8.41 -4.86
C GLY A 32 4.33 8.74 -4.35
N VAL A 33 4.84 7.98 -3.40
CA VAL A 33 6.17 8.19 -2.82
C VAL A 33 7.21 7.48 -3.68
N THR A 34 8.05 8.23 -4.38
CA THR A 34 9.08 7.68 -5.29
C THR A 34 10.46 7.58 -4.64
N ARG A 35 10.67 8.29 -3.53
CA ARG A 35 11.90 8.26 -2.75
C ARG A 35 11.55 8.35 -1.27
N LEU A 36 12.18 7.49 -0.46
CA LEU A 36 12.12 7.57 1.00
C LEU A 36 13.42 7.03 1.59
N ILE A 37 14.16 7.90 2.25
CA ILE A 37 15.50 7.65 2.79
C ILE A 37 15.45 7.80 4.30
N ASP A 38 15.96 6.81 5.02
CA ASP A 38 16.30 6.94 6.44
C ASP A 38 17.55 7.80 6.58
N ARG A 39 17.44 8.98 7.18
CA ARG A 39 18.54 9.94 7.29
C ARG A 39 19.67 9.46 8.20
N ARG A 40 19.35 8.61 9.17
CA ARG A 40 20.33 8.03 10.08
C ARG A 40 21.30 7.07 9.37
N THR A 41 20.79 6.26 8.44
CA THR A 41 21.59 5.22 7.76
C THR A 41 21.89 5.54 6.30
N GLY A 42 21.24 6.54 5.72
CA GLY A 42 21.27 6.85 4.29
C GLY A 42 20.55 5.82 3.40
N ARG A 43 19.78 4.89 3.99
CA ARG A 43 19.12 3.81 3.24
C ARG A 43 17.89 4.32 2.50
N GLN A 44 17.91 4.22 1.17
CA GLN A 44 16.75 4.33 0.30
C GLN A 44 15.95 3.03 0.37
N VAL A 45 14.64 3.11 0.64
CA VAL A 45 13.78 1.93 0.80
C VAL A 45 12.84 1.71 -0.38
N ILE A 46 12.44 2.76 -1.11
CA ILE A 46 11.60 2.64 -2.30
C ILE A 46 12.45 2.16 -3.48
N HIS A 47 11.88 1.29 -4.29
CA HIS A 47 12.54 0.82 -5.52
C HIS A 47 12.82 1.98 -6.49
N PRO A 48 14.01 2.11 -7.10
CA PRO A 48 14.38 3.29 -7.89
C PRO A 48 13.55 3.53 -9.16
N LYS A 49 12.85 2.53 -9.69
CA LYS A 49 11.99 2.64 -10.88
C LYS A 49 10.51 2.75 -10.59
N TYR A 50 10.08 2.54 -9.34
CA TYR A 50 8.68 2.44 -8.97
C TYR A 50 8.37 3.37 -7.79
N SER A 51 7.17 3.24 -7.23
CA SER A 51 6.73 4.04 -6.08
C SER A 51 6.01 3.19 -5.04
N ALA A 52 5.86 3.74 -3.85
CA ALA A 52 4.92 3.28 -2.84
C ALA A 52 3.72 4.21 -2.77
N LEU A 53 2.65 3.76 -2.11
CA LEU A 53 1.36 4.45 -2.03
C LEU A 53 0.77 4.78 -3.42
N ASN A 54 0.98 3.90 -4.38
CA ASN A 54 0.51 4.05 -5.75
C ASN A 54 -0.93 3.54 -5.89
N LEU A 55 -1.86 4.37 -6.30
CA LEU A 55 -3.23 3.98 -6.60
C LEU A 55 -3.24 3.25 -7.95
N PHE A 56 -3.06 1.93 -7.89
CA PHE A 56 -2.73 1.13 -9.07
C PHE A 56 -3.96 0.78 -9.90
N ARG A 57 -5.01 0.23 -9.27
CA ARG A 57 -6.19 -0.26 -10.00
C ARG A 57 -7.46 -0.22 -9.14
N LEU A 58 -8.59 0.01 -9.83
CA LEU A 58 -9.92 0.01 -9.23
C LEU A 58 -10.67 -1.26 -9.67
N PHE A 59 -11.34 -1.90 -8.71
CA PHE A 59 -12.14 -3.09 -8.91
C PHE A 59 -13.51 -3.00 -8.24
N ALA A 60 -14.47 -3.71 -8.77
CA ALA A 60 -15.62 -4.22 -8.06
C ALA A 60 -15.70 -5.73 -8.29
N VAL A 61 -16.66 -6.42 -7.70
CA VAL A 61 -16.85 -7.87 -7.93
C VAL A 61 -17.06 -8.13 -9.42
N HIS A 62 -16.20 -8.97 -10.01
CA HIS A 62 -16.18 -9.33 -11.44
C HIS A 62 -16.02 -8.15 -12.41
N GLN A 63 -15.54 -7.00 -11.95
CA GLN A 63 -15.43 -5.80 -12.78
C GLN A 63 -14.12 -5.05 -12.53
N GLY A 64 -13.37 -4.75 -13.58
CA GLY A 64 -12.30 -3.73 -13.57
C GLY A 64 -12.90 -2.36 -13.89
N MET A 65 -12.51 -1.33 -13.14
CA MET A 65 -13.05 0.03 -13.25
C MET A 65 -12.02 1.06 -13.69
N GLY A 66 -10.86 0.61 -14.12
CA GLY A 66 -9.78 1.49 -14.57
C GLY A 66 -8.56 1.50 -13.64
N GLN A 67 -7.60 2.33 -14.02
CA GLN A 67 -6.31 2.43 -13.36
C GLN A 67 -6.03 3.91 -13.06
N PRO A 68 -6.11 4.37 -11.81
CA PRO A 68 -5.85 5.77 -11.47
C PRO A 68 -4.53 6.29 -12.03
N ARG A 69 -3.52 5.43 -12.10
CA ARG A 69 -2.22 5.73 -12.70
C ARG A 69 -2.25 6.14 -14.17
N GLN A 70 -3.33 5.82 -14.90
CA GLN A 70 -3.54 6.13 -16.31
C GLN A 70 -4.68 7.13 -16.53
N MET A 71 -5.48 7.41 -15.50
CA MET A 71 -6.61 8.34 -15.58
C MET A 71 -6.12 9.78 -15.53
N ALA A 72 -6.89 10.67 -16.18
CA ALA A 72 -6.70 12.12 -16.05
C ALA A 72 -6.90 12.55 -14.60
N ARG A 73 -6.08 13.50 -14.16
CA ARG A 73 -6.08 13.99 -12.77
C ARG A 73 -5.68 15.45 -12.71
N THR A 74 -5.98 16.08 -11.59
CA THR A 74 -5.49 17.40 -11.22
C THR A 74 -4.72 17.32 -9.91
N THR A 75 -3.75 18.21 -9.73
CA THR A 75 -2.87 18.24 -8.55
C THR A 75 -2.94 19.59 -7.89
N GLU A 76 -3.05 19.60 -6.56
CA GLU A 76 -2.93 20.77 -5.71
C GLU A 76 -1.81 20.55 -4.69
N VAL A 77 -0.97 21.55 -4.49
CA VAL A 77 0.15 21.49 -3.54
C VAL A 77 -0.17 22.36 -2.33
N LEU A 78 -0.12 21.74 -1.18
CA LEU A 78 -0.31 22.35 0.13
C LEU A 78 1.04 22.45 0.85
N PRO A 79 1.17 23.20 1.95
CA PRO A 79 2.46 23.38 2.63
C PRO A 79 3.22 22.10 2.97
N ASN A 80 2.51 21.04 3.42
CA ASN A 80 3.07 19.74 3.81
C ASN A 80 2.41 18.56 3.12
N ALA A 81 1.60 18.80 2.09
CA ALA A 81 0.85 17.74 1.41
C ALA A 81 0.71 18.00 -0.10
N VAL A 82 0.53 16.92 -0.84
CA VAL A 82 0.11 16.95 -2.25
C VAL A 82 -1.25 16.28 -2.35
N GLU A 83 -2.23 16.96 -2.92
CA GLU A 83 -3.54 16.40 -3.18
C GLU A 83 -3.71 16.14 -4.68
N VAL A 84 -4.18 14.95 -5.02
CA VAL A 84 -4.44 14.51 -6.39
C VAL A 84 -5.90 14.12 -6.51
N ARG A 85 -6.61 14.64 -7.53
CA ARG A 85 -8.02 14.37 -7.78
C ARG A 85 -8.22 13.71 -9.14
N TRP A 86 -8.94 12.61 -9.15
CA TRP A 86 -9.39 11.90 -10.34
C TRP A 86 -10.91 12.10 -10.49
N PRO A 87 -11.37 12.77 -11.55
CA PRO A 87 -12.79 12.95 -11.79
C PRO A 87 -13.47 11.62 -12.14
N ALA A 88 -14.78 11.58 -12.02
CA ALA A 88 -15.57 10.45 -12.48
C ALA A 88 -15.38 10.22 -13.99
N THR A 89 -15.38 8.94 -14.37
CA THR A 89 -15.37 8.49 -15.79
C THR A 89 -16.51 7.51 -16.04
N ASP A 90 -16.74 7.12 -17.28
CA ASP A 90 -17.77 6.13 -17.62
C ASP A 90 -17.49 4.77 -16.95
N ALA A 91 -16.22 4.37 -16.85
CA ALA A 91 -15.81 3.13 -16.21
C ALA A 91 -15.81 3.22 -14.67
N HIS A 92 -15.55 4.40 -14.12
CA HIS A 92 -15.50 4.66 -12.69
C HIS A 92 -16.36 5.88 -12.36
N GLN A 93 -17.61 5.63 -11.97
CA GLN A 93 -18.58 6.67 -11.60
C GLN A 93 -18.34 7.13 -10.15
N GLY A 94 -17.27 7.84 -9.95
CA GLY A 94 -16.89 8.38 -8.64
C GLY A 94 -15.70 9.31 -8.75
N GLU A 95 -15.59 10.25 -7.83
CA GLU A 95 -14.41 11.10 -7.66
C GLU A 95 -13.50 10.46 -6.62
N LEU A 96 -12.22 10.30 -6.97
CA LEU A 96 -11.18 9.94 -6.01
C LEU A 96 -10.34 11.15 -5.67
N ILE A 97 -10.05 11.32 -4.39
CA ILE A 97 -9.17 12.36 -3.86
C ILE A 97 -8.11 11.67 -3.02
N ALA A 98 -6.85 11.78 -3.39
CA ALA A 98 -5.72 11.26 -2.62
C ALA A 98 -4.86 12.39 -2.10
N ARG A 99 -4.71 12.48 -0.78
CA ARG A 99 -3.85 13.43 -0.09
C ARG A 99 -2.66 12.72 0.50
N TYR A 100 -1.47 13.04 -0.01
CA TYR A 100 -0.18 12.58 0.49
C TYR A 100 0.37 13.65 1.42
N GLU A 101 0.44 13.39 2.70
CA GLU A 101 0.85 14.34 3.74
C GLU A 101 2.11 13.86 4.44
N VAL A 102 3.12 14.72 4.53
CA VAL A 102 4.34 14.43 5.29
C VAL A 102 4.05 14.63 6.78
N VAL A 103 4.30 13.57 7.54
CA VAL A 103 4.06 13.50 9.00
C VAL A 103 5.39 13.31 9.71
N GLU A 104 5.76 14.32 10.47
CA GLU A 104 6.98 14.25 11.29
C GLU A 104 6.85 13.22 12.42
N PRO A 105 7.99 12.60 12.81
CA PRO A 105 9.33 12.83 12.25
C PRO A 105 9.68 11.92 11.06
N ASN A 106 8.88 10.89 10.74
CA ASN A 106 9.36 9.72 9.96
C ASN A 106 8.34 9.09 9.02
N ALA A 107 7.25 9.79 8.67
CA ALA A 107 6.15 9.16 7.94
C ALA A 107 5.58 10.01 6.80
N VAL A 108 4.89 9.32 5.88
CA VAL A 108 3.96 9.89 4.91
C VAL A 108 2.61 9.21 5.07
N ASP A 109 1.56 9.99 5.28
CA ASP A 109 0.18 9.55 5.29
C ASP A 109 -0.45 9.70 3.90
N LEU A 110 -1.20 8.70 3.50
CA LEU A 110 -2.11 8.76 2.36
C LEU A 110 -3.55 8.65 2.88
N THR A 111 -4.32 9.69 2.65
CA THR A 111 -5.77 9.66 2.85
C THR A 111 -6.45 9.62 1.49
N VAL A 112 -7.28 8.61 1.25
CA VAL A 112 -8.06 8.49 0.01
C VAL A 112 -9.53 8.62 0.33
N THR A 113 -10.18 9.62 -0.27
CA THR A 113 -11.62 9.81 -0.20
C THR A 113 -12.24 9.47 -1.55
N LEU A 114 -13.29 8.66 -1.51
CA LEU A 114 -14.15 8.32 -2.63
C LEU A 114 -15.51 8.98 -2.45
N ARG A 115 -15.96 9.75 -3.42
CA ARG A 115 -17.32 10.26 -3.54
C ARG A 115 -18.03 9.47 -4.65
N CYS A 116 -18.86 8.52 -4.26
CA CYS A 116 -19.45 7.54 -5.17
C CYS A 116 -20.68 8.11 -5.89
N ARG A 117 -20.76 7.86 -7.21
CA ARG A 117 -21.91 8.23 -8.06
C ARG A 117 -22.53 7.00 -8.74
N GLY A 118 -21.89 5.86 -8.65
CA GLY A 118 -22.33 4.58 -9.21
C GLY A 118 -22.79 3.60 -8.13
N THR A 119 -23.12 2.37 -8.57
CA THR A 119 -23.42 1.25 -7.67
C THR A 119 -22.34 0.19 -7.86
N TYR A 120 -21.68 -0.22 -6.79
CA TYR A 120 -20.58 -1.17 -6.83
C TYR A 120 -20.72 -2.21 -5.71
N ALA A 121 -20.60 -3.47 -6.07
CA ALA A 121 -20.45 -4.55 -5.12
C ALA A 121 -18.96 -4.74 -4.81
N GLY A 122 -18.57 -4.57 -3.55
CA GLY A 122 -17.20 -4.76 -3.09
C GLY A 122 -16.19 -3.89 -3.80
N TYR A 123 -16.43 -2.59 -3.77
CA TYR A 123 -15.48 -1.60 -4.31
C TYR A 123 -14.10 -1.78 -3.71
N GLU A 124 -13.08 -1.87 -4.54
CA GLU A 124 -11.69 -2.03 -4.11
C GLU A 124 -10.79 -1.04 -4.85
N LEU A 125 -9.93 -0.39 -4.09
CA LEU A 125 -8.74 0.28 -4.58
C LEU A 125 -7.53 -0.61 -4.25
N PHE A 126 -6.92 -1.19 -5.27
CA PHE A 126 -5.66 -1.91 -5.14
C PHE A 126 -4.51 -0.90 -5.17
N MET A 127 -3.84 -0.73 -4.04
CA MET A 127 -2.72 0.17 -3.85
C MET A 127 -1.42 -0.64 -3.88
N SER A 128 -0.54 -0.36 -4.83
CA SER A 128 0.74 -1.04 -4.95
C SER A 128 1.88 -0.27 -4.28
N ASN A 129 2.85 -1.02 -3.76
CA ASN A 129 4.01 -0.46 -3.08
C ASN A 129 5.24 -1.29 -3.43
N TYR A 130 6.22 -0.66 -4.05
CA TYR A 130 7.43 -1.32 -4.54
C TYR A 130 8.64 -0.85 -3.75
N PHE A 131 9.34 -1.79 -3.16
CA PHE A 131 10.49 -1.55 -2.31
C PHE A 131 11.73 -2.23 -2.86
N ASP A 132 12.86 -1.86 -2.30
CA ASP A 132 14.14 -2.49 -2.62
C ASP A 132 14.08 -4.01 -2.39
N PRO A 133 14.59 -4.84 -3.33
CA PRO A 133 14.51 -6.30 -3.28
C PRO A 133 15.27 -6.93 -2.11
N GLU A 134 16.24 -6.25 -1.52
CA GLU A 134 16.98 -6.75 -0.36
C GLU A 134 16.13 -6.75 0.93
N LEU A 135 15.06 -5.96 0.97
CA LEU A 135 14.19 -5.87 2.13
C LEU A 135 13.32 -7.11 2.29
N ARG A 136 13.18 -7.60 3.53
CA ARG A 136 12.44 -8.82 3.85
C ARG A 136 11.05 -8.51 4.38
N PRO A 137 9.97 -9.07 3.77
CA PRO A 137 8.60 -8.81 4.17
C PRO A 137 8.18 -9.56 5.44
N HIS A 138 7.35 -8.89 6.26
CA HIS A 138 6.71 -9.48 7.43
C HIS A 138 5.24 -9.05 7.50
N VAL A 139 4.37 -9.98 7.92
CA VAL A 139 2.96 -9.75 8.20
C VAL A 139 2.56 -10.42 9.51
N TYR A 140 1.49 -9.91 10.15
CA TYR A 140 0.90 -10.54 11.31
C TYR A 140 -0.38 -11.28 10.92
N LEU A 141 -0.42 -12.57 11.17
CA LEU A 141 -1.58 -13.43 10.91
C LEU A 141 -2.32 -13.74 12.20
N LYS A 142 -3.65 -13.87 12.11
CA LYS A 142 -4.50 -14.28 13.23
C LYS A 142 -4.04 -15.63 13.78
N ALA A 143 -4.27 -15.85 15.07
CA ALA A 143 -4.04 -17.14 15.73
C ALA A 143 -4.64 -18.29 14.93
N ASN A 144 -3.95 -19.41 14.94
CA ASN A 144 -4.39 -20.63 14.29
C ASN A 144 -4.28 -21.81 15.28
N ARG A 145 -5.41 -22.39 15.65
CA ARG A 145 -5.45 -23.55 16.57
C ARG A 145 -4.66 -24.77 16.11
N TYR A 146 -4.35 -24.84 14.82
CA TYR A 146 -3.53 -25.91 14.23
C TYR A 146 -2.08 -25.50 14.00
N GLY A 147 -1.71 -24.27 14.33
CA GLY A 147 -0.38 -23.70 14.17
C GLY A 147 0.40 -23.59 15.47
N ARG A 148 1.60 -23.00 15.39
CA ARG A 148 2.46 -22.77 16.56
C ARG A 148 1.93 -21.67 17.49
N SER A 149 0.99 -20.86 17.01
CA SER A 149 0.41 -19.75 17.77
C SER A 149 -1.10 -19.96 17.94
N ALA A 150 -1.47 -20.74 18.95
CA ALA A 150 -2.87 -20.99 19.29
C ALA A 150 -3.53 -19.77 19.98
N GLU A 151 -2.76 -18.94 20.67
CA GLU A 151 -3.24 -17.93 21.60
C GLU A 151 -3.18 -16.48 21.10
N GLY A 152 -2.50 -16.20 20.00
CA GLY A 152 -2.31 -14.82 19.54
C GLY A 152 -1.86 -14.69 18.09
N PRO A 153 -1.76 -13.46 17.62
CA PRO A 153 -1.21 -13.19 16.29
C PRO A 153 0.23 -13.66 16.15
N GLU A 154 0.55 -14.25 15.02
CA GLU A 154 1.88 -14.70 14.68
C GLU A 154 2.47 -13.80 13.60
N ARG A 155 3.71 -13.32 13.84
CA ARG A 155 4.50 -12.66 12.81
C ARG A 155 5.14 -13.71 11.91
N ILE A 156 4.91 -13.60 10.62
CA ILE A 156 5.51 -14.48 9.62
C ILE A 156 6.30 -13.68 8.58
N THR A 157 7.24 -14.35 7.93
CA THR A 157 7.97 -13.85 6.76
C THR A 157 7.47 -14.61 5.55
N PRO A 158 6.49 -14.07 4.78
CA PRO A 158 5.97 -14.73 3.61
C PRO A 158 7.03 -14.68 2.50
N MET A 159 7.44 -15.85 2.03
CA MET A 159 8.38 -15.97 0.92
C MET A 159 7.73 -16.79 -0.20
N VAL A 160 7.90 -16.31 -1.42
CA VAL A 160 7.58 -17.06 -2.63
C VAL A 160 8.89 -17.64 -3.15
N ASN A 161 8.96 -18.97 -3.24
CA ASN A 161 10.14 -19.64 -3.78
C ASN A 161 10.06 -19.74 -5.30
N ASP A 162 11.10 -20.29 -5.92
CA ASP A 162 11.23 -20.42 -7.37
C ASP A 162 10.08 -21.19 -8.05
N VAL A 163 9.42 -22.08 -7.32
CA VAL A 163 8.26 -22.84 -7.82
C VAL A 163 7.02 -21.94 -7.98
N PHE A 164 6.92 -20.88 -7.19
CA PHE A 164 5.77 -19.96 -7.15
C PHE A 164 6.11 -18.56 -7.67
N ARG A 165 7.05 -18.45 -8.58
CA ARG A 165 7.42 -17.16 -9.20
C ARG A 165 6.20 -16.46 -9.79
N GLY A 166 6.15 -15.16 -9.60
CA GLY A 166 5.04 -14.34 -10.03
C GLY A 166 3.77 -14.53 -9.21
N THR A 167 3.79 -15.41 -8.19
CA THR A 167 2.65 -15.62 -7.29
C THR A 167 2.55 -14.48 -6.27
N VAL A 168 1.34 -14.02 -6.06
CA VAL A 168 0.97 -13.07 -5.01
C VAL A 168 0.30 -13.83 -3.89
N LEU A 169 0.86 -13.76 -2.67
CA LEU A 169 0.22 -14.29 -1.47
C LEU A 169 -0.72 -13.22 -0.91
N VAL A 170 -2.00 -13.55 -0.82
CA VAL A 170 -3.05 -12.62 -0.34
C VAL A 170 -3.55 -13.06 1.01
N PHE A 171 -3.46 -12.19 2.00
CA PHE A 171 -3.95 -12.38 3.37
C PHE A 171 -5.20 -11.52 3.61
N PRO A 172 -6.42 -12.05 3.39
CA PRO A 172 -7.65 -11.31 3.60
C PRO A 172 -7.90 -11.02 5.08
N ARG A 173 -8.66 -9.96 5.38
CA ARG A 173 -9.10 -9.59 6.72
C ARG A 173 -10.01 -10.64 7.36
N ASP A 174 -10.93 -11.19 6.58
CA ASP A 174 -11.98 -12.09 7.02
C ASP A 174 -12.45 -13.04 5.88
N ALA A 175 -13.46 -13.86 6.18
CA ALA A 175 -13.99 -14.82 5.20
C ALA A 175 -14.72 -14.14 4.04
N HIS A 176 -15.30 -12.95 4.25
CA HIS A 176 -15.94 -12.17 3.20
C HIS A 176 -14.91 -11.64 2.21
N ALA A 177 -13.85 -11.01 2.71
CA ALA A 177 -12.72 -10.55 1.91
C ALA A 177 -12.06 -11.70 1.12
N ALA A 178 -11.92 -12.88 1.75
CA ALA A 178 -11.33 -14.04 1.09
C ALA A 178 -12.10 -14.50 -0.16
N ARG A 179 -13.43 -14.47 -0.11
CA ARG A 179 -14.25 -14.82 -1.28
C ARG A 179 -14.05 -13.83 -2.42
N ARG A 180 -13.88 -12.54 -2.11
CA ARG A 180 -13.69 -11.50 -3.10
C ARG A 180 -12.29 -11.49 -3.72
N CYS A 181 -11.25 -11.81 -2.94
CA CYS A 181 -9.88 -11.86 -3.44
C CYS A 181 -9.65 -12.90 -4.55
N VAL A 182 -10.52 -13.90 -4.69
CA VAL A 182 -10.38 -15.00 -5.67
C VAL A 182 -11.47 -14.98 -6.76
N ASP A 183 -12.17 -13.87 -6.95
CA ASP A 183 -13.29 -13.76 -7.89
C ASP A 183 -12.87 -13.60 -9.36
N GLY A 184 -11.59 -13.63 -9.65
CA GLY A 184 -11.08 -13.48 -11.01
C GLY A 184 -11.07 -12.04 -11.53
N ARG A 185 -11.16 -11.05 -10.62
CA ARG A 185 -11.19 -9.61 -10.96
C ARG A 185 -9.98 -9.11 -11.76
N TRP A 186 -8.89 -9.83 -11.75
CA TRP A 186 -7.74 -9.56 -12.60
C TRP A 186 -8.01 -10.08 -14.01
N ASP A 187 -8.20 -9.18 -14.96
CA ASP A 187 -8.33 -9.56 -16.37
C ASP A 187 -6.97 -10.03 -16.89
N ARG A 188 -6.94 -11.28 -17.26
CA ARG A 188 -5.73 -11.96 -17.76
C ARG A 188 -5.40 -11.55 -19.20
N SER A 189 -6.37 -11.07 -19.96
CA SER A 189 -6.17 -10.69 -21.37
C SER A 189 -5.37 -9.40 -21.54
N GLU A 190 -5.46 -8.47 -20.56
CA GLU A 190 -4.75 -7.20 -20.61
C GLU A 190 -3.25 -7.30 -20.27
N TRP A 191 -2.83 -8.36 -19.56
CA TRP A 191 -1.52 -8.41 -18.88
C TRP A 191 -0.59 -9.52 -19.38
N GLY A 192 -1.02 -10.33 -20.33
CA GLY A 192 -0.26 -11.51 -20.75
C GLY A 192 -0.35 -12.65 -19.75
N ALA A 193 0.77 -13.05 -19.13
CA ALA A 193 0.76 -14.11 -18.12
C ALA A 193 -0.09 -13.71 -16.90
N PRO A 194 -1.01 -14.55 -16.45
CA PRO A 194 -1.87 -14.24 -15.32
C PRO A 194 -1.08 -14.13 -14.02
N THR A 195 -1.39 -13.11 -13.21
CA THR A 195 -0.96 -13.06 -11.82
C THR A 195 -1.62 -14.21 -11.07
N VAL A 196 -0.84 -15.14 -10.57
CA VAL A 196 -1.36 -16.22 -9.73
C VAL A 196 -1.54 -15.68 -8.31
N GLN A 197 -2.78 -15.63 -7.85
CA GLN A 197 -3.09 -15.27 -6.48
C GLN A 197 -3.29 -16.53 -5.64
N MET A 198 -2.54 -16.65 -4.56
CA MET A 198 -2.74 -17.67 -3.54
C MET A 198 -3.31 -17.02 -2.28
N CYS A 199 -4.50 -17.45 -1.87
CA CYS A 199 -5.16 -16.98 -0.67
C CYS A 199 -5.08 -18.08 0.42
N PRO A 200 -4.10 -18.02 1.33
CA PRO A 200 -4.01 -18.97 2.44
C PRO A 200 -5.27 -18.92 3.32
N VAL A 201 -5.55 -20.00 4.03
CA VAL A 201 -6.68 -20.05 4.98
C VAL A 201 -6.55 -19.01 6.10
N ARG A 202 -5.33 -18.60 6.42
CA ARG A 202 -5.04 -17.64 7.48
C ARG A 202 -5.32 -16.20 7.05
N ARG A 203 -5.76 -15.40 7.99
CA ARG A 203 -6.15 -13.99 7.81
C ARG A 203 -5.12 -13.08 8.47
N HIS A 204 -4.90 -11.88 7.94
CA HIS A 204 -4.10 -10.89 8.64
C HIS A 204 -4.76 -10.52 9.97
N ALA A 205 -3.94 -10.34 10.99
CA ALA A 205 -4.40 -9.94 12.32
C ALA A 205 -4.57 -8.43 12.42
N TYR A 206 -3.67 -7.71 11.79
CA TYR A 206 -3.62 -6.26 11.70
C TYR A 206 -3.44 -5.85 10.25
N PRO A 207 -4.01 -4.74 9.78
CA PRO A 207 -3.68 -4.15 8.48
C PRO A 207 -2.31 -3.47 8.56
N LEU A 208 -1.30 -4.27 8.82
CA LEU A 208 0.09 -3.93 9.06
C LEU A 208 0.98 -4.92 8.33
N ALA A 209 1.87 -4.40 7.51
CA ALA A 209 2.97 -5.11 6.90
C ALA A 209 4.26 -4.29 7.08
N PHE A 210 5.40 -4.92 7.18
CA PHE A 210 6.66 -4.21 7.23
C PHE A 210 7.79 -4.99 6.58
N LEU A 211 8.78 -4.26 6.11
CA LEU A 211 10.02 -4.80 5.56
C LEU A 211 11.16 -4.53 6.51
N THR A 212 12.11 -5.44 6.55
CA THR A 212 13.32 -5.27 7.37
C THR A 212 14.57 -5.19 6.53
N ASP A 213 15.45 -4.26 6.89
CA ASP A 213 16.86 -4.27 6.55
C ASP A 213 17.62 -4.72 7.81
N PRO A 214 18.03 -5.99 7.88
CA PRO A 214 18.66 -6.51 9.09
C PRO A 214 20.05 -5.92 9.37
N GLU A 215 20.80 -5.56 8.32
CA GLU A 215 22.13 -4.97 8.45
C GLU A 215 22.09 -3.58 9.08
N ARG A 216 21.06 -2.79 8.73
CA ARG A 216 20.87 -1.42 9.22
C ARG A 216 19.89 -1.34 10.38
N ARG A 217 19.30 -2.47 10.77
CA ARG A 217 18.26 -2.54 11.80
C ARG A 217 17.14 -1.52 11.54
N LEU A 218 16.67 -1.48 10.28
CA LEU A 218 15.67 -0.55 9.80
C LEU A 218 14.39 -1.29 9.42
N GLY A 219 13.26 -0.77 9.87
CA GLY A 219 11.91 -1.19 9.46
C GLY A 219 11.27 -0.17 8.53
N THR A 220 10.74 -0.65 7.42
CA THR A 220 9.83 0.10 6.55
C THR A 220 8.41 -0.39 6.81
N VAL A 221 7.57 0.43 7.40
CA VAL A 221 6.27 0.03 7.95
C VAL A 221 5.14 0.60 7.10
N LEU A 222 4.26 -0.26 6.63
CA LEU A 222 3.02 0.11 5.95
C LEU A 222 1.85 -0.34 6.81
N MET A 223 0.97 0.60 7.17
CA MET A 223 -0.18 0.33 8.03
C MET A 223 -1.42 1.09 7.60
N SER A 224 -2.58 0.53 7.92
CA SER A 224 -3.88 1.13 7.66
C SER A 224 -4.79 1.01 8.88
N ARG A 225 -5.91 1.72 8.89
CA ARG A 225 -6.92 1.56 9.95
C ARG A 225 -7.59 0.17 9.86
N PRO A 226 -8.11 -0.39 10.97
CA PRO A 226 -8.61 -1.77 11.01
C PRO A 226 -9.63 -2.14 9.93
N ARG A 227 -10.49 -1.22 9.50
CA ARG A 227 -11.52 -1.48 8.50
C ARG A 227 -11.18 -0.98 7.10
N HIS A 228 -10.11 -0.20 6.96
CA HIS A 228 -9.76 0.46 5.70
C HIS A 228 -9.05 -0.48 4.72
N CYS A 229 -8.36 -1.51 5.22
CA CYS A 229 -7.68 -2.51 4.41
C CYS A 229 -8.37 -3.86 4.58
N TYR A 230 -8.87 -4.43 3.49
CA TYR A 230 -9.53 -5.72 3.56
C TYR A 230 -8.65 -6.90 3.14
N ALA A 231 -7.53 -6.65 2.46
CA ALA A 231 -6.53 -7.66 2.16
C ALA A 231 -5.12 -7.05 2.05
N ILE A 232 -4.13 -7.83 2.47
CA ILE A 232 -2.71 -7.55 2.27
C ILE A 232 -2.19 -8.56 1.27
N SER A 233 -1.54 -8.10 0.20
CA SER A 233 -0.84 -8.96 -0.74
C SER A 233 0.65 -8.79 -0.57
N THR A 234 1.40 -9.88 -0.61
CA THR A 234 2.86 -9.84 -0.56
C THR A 234 3.43 -10.45 -1.81
N ARG A 235 4.46 -9.83 -2.35
CA ARG A 235 5.19 -10.31 -3.48
C ARG A 235 6.68 -10.12 -3.22
N TYR A 236 7.44 -11.18 -3.41
CA TYR A 236 8.88 -11.13 -3.35
C TYR A 236 9.42 -11.69 -4.67
N HIS A 237 10.15 -10.88 -5.40
CA HIS A 237 10.88 -11.30 -6.56
C HIS A 237 12.36 -11.42 -6.21
N ALA A 238 12.84 -12.65 -6.08
CA ALA A 238 14.25 -12.92 -6.19
C ALA A 238 14.67 -12.82 -7.67
N GLU A 239 15.89 -12.37 -7.92
CA GLU A 239 16.44 -12.29 -9.26
C GLU A 239 16.43 -13.65 -9.97
N ASP A 240 15.98 -13.63 -11.22
CA ASP A 240 16.32 -14.62 -12.21
C ASP A 240 16.64 -13.89 -13.52
N GLU A 241 17.79 -14.14 -14.09
CA GLU A 241 18.20 -13.59 -15.37
C GLU A 241 17.23 -13.91 -16.52
N ALA A 242 16.45 -15.00 -16.37
CA ALA A 242 15.41 -15.39 -17.32
C ALA A 242 14.12 -14.57 -17.18
N ASP A 243 13.91 -13.88 -16.05
CA ASP A 243 12.72 -13.07 -15.83
C ASP A 243 13.01 -11.62 -16.22
N ARG A 244 12.27 -11.09 -17.20
CA ARG A 244 12.39 -9.69 -17.66
C ARG A 244 11.91 -8.66 -16.62
N MET A 245 11.41 -9.12 -15.50
CA MET A 245 10.96 -8.25 -14.41
C MET A 245 12.14 -7.83 -13.55
N VAL A 246 12.21 -6.54 -13.28
CA VAL A 246 13.17 -5.98 -12.32
C VAL A 246 12.81 -6.49 -10.93
N PRO A 247 13.77 -7.06 -10.18
CA PRO A 247 13.51 -7.56 -8.83
C PRO A 247 13.03 -6.46 -7.89
N TYR A 248 12.03 -6.79 -7.06
CA TYR A 248 11.51 -5.90 -6.03
C TYR A 248 10.86 -6.67 -4.89
N SER A 249 10.78 -6.06 -3.71
CA SER A 249 9.89 -6.49 -2.64
C SER A 249 8.63 -5.64 -2.64
N ALA A 250 7.46 -6.22 -2.40
CA ALA A 250 6.20 -5.48 -2.46
C ALA A 250 5.23 -5.90 -1.35
N PHE A 251 4.52 -4.90 -0.85
CA PHE A 251 3.24 -5.06 -0.15
C PHE A 251 2.17 -4.27 -0.89
N ASP A 252 1.08 -4.94 -1.20
CA ASP A 252 -0.05 -4.27 -1.80
C ASP A 252 -1.22 -4.33 -0.82
N PHE A 253 -1.88 -3.19 -0.61
CA PHE A 253 -3.07 -3.11 0.23
C PHE A 253 -4.30 -2.97 -0.65
N SER A 254 -5.25 -3.88 -0.45
CA SER A 254 -6.60 -3.75 -0.98
C SER A 254 -7.43 -2.91 -0.01
N LEU A 255 -7.78 -1.70 -0.42
CA LEU A 255 -8.48 -0.71 0.39
C LEU A 255 -9.99 -0.71 0.10
N PHE A 256 -10.80 -0.25 1.03
CA PHE A 256 -12.26 -0.26 1.03
C PHE A 256 -12.84 -1.67 1.21
N GLY A 257 -13.36 -2.29 0.16
CA GLY A 257 -13.99 -3.62 0.21
C GLY A 257 -15.49 -3.58 0.52
N ASP A 258 -16.10 -2.41 0.41
CA ASP A 258 -17.51 -2.15 0.75
C ASP A 258 -18.41 -2.20 -0.50
N ASP A 259 -19.70 -2.52 -0.28
CA ASP A 259 -20.72 -2.26 -1.27
C ASP A 259 -21.08 -0.77 -1.21
N LEU A 260 -21.16 -0.11 -2.38
CA LEU A 260 -21.37 1.33 -2.48
C LEU A 260 -22.53 1.66 -3.42
N THR A 261 -23.23 2.74 -3.10
CA THR A 261 -24.33 3.31 -3.86
C THR A 261 -24.11 4.80 -4.14
N PRO A 262 -24.82 5.39 -5.11
CA PRO A 262 -24.70 6.82 -5.37
C PRO A 262 -24.97 7.68 -4.13
N GLY A 263 -24.06 8.63 -3.86
CA GLY A 263 -24.09 9.48 -2.67
C GLY A 263 -23.26 8.97 -1.50
N ASP A 264 -22.77 7.75 -1.54
CA ASP A 264 -21.84 7.26 -0.52
C ASP A 264 -20.50 8.00 -0.60
N GLU A 265 -20.01 8.43 0.57
CA GLU A 265 -18.65 8.93 0.73
C GLU A 265 -17.89 8.00 1.69
N ARG A 266 -16.71 7.59 1.29
CA ARG A 266 -15.83 6.71 2.08
C ARG A 266 -14.42 7.26 2.09
N THR A 267 -13.79 7.22 3.26
CA THR A 267 -12.39 7.64 3.43
C THR A 267 -11.58 6.51 4.05
N VAL A 268 -10.41 6.26 3.49
CA VAL A 268 -9.43 5.32 4.02
C VAL A 268 -8.10 6.03 4.25
N GLN A 269 -7.34 5.55 5.23
CA GLN A 269 -6.04 6.10 5.58
C GLN A 269 -4.98 4.99 5.64
N VAL A 270 -3.82 5.28 5.08
CA VAL A 270 -2.62 4.43 5.10
C VAL A 270 -1.44 5.29 5.53
N ARG A 271 -0.54 4.74 6.33
CA ARG A 271 0.74 5.35 6.71
C ARG A 271 1.90 4.50 6.24
N LEU A 272 2.85 5.15 5.59
CA LEU A 272 4.18 4.61 5.30
C LEU A 272 5.20 5.31 6.21
N ALA A 273 5.94 4.54 6.99
CA ALA A 273 6.90 5.08 7.96
C ALA A 273 8.20 4.29 8.01
N LEU A 274 9.26 4.94 8.45
CA LEU A 274 10.52 4.28 8.79
C LEU A 274 10.73 4.25 10.30
N THR A 275 11.36 3.19 10.82
CA THR A 275 11.65 3.06 12.25
C THR A 275 12.92 2.23 12.49
N PRO A 276 13.76 2.59 13.46
CA PRO A 276 14.78 1.68 13.95
C PRO A 276 14.12 0.40 14.51
N LEU A 277 14.79 -0.74 14.38
CA LEU A 277 14.31 -2.01 14.90
C LEU A 277 15.16 -2.49 16.08
N ASN A 278 14.50 -2.97 17.14
CA ASN A 278 15.11 -3.79 18.18
C ASN A 278 15.21 -5.26 17.74
N GLU A 279 15.83 -6.11 18.55
CA GLU A 279 15.96 -7.54 18.26
C GLU A 279 14.61 -8.26 18.14
N GLY A 280 13.61 -7.83 18.92
CA GLY A 280 12.25 -8.37 18.90
C GLY A 280 11.42 -7.90 17.71
N MET A 281 11.85 -6.83 17.02
CA MET A 281 11.10 -6.14 15.96
C MET A 281 9.69 -5.75 16.44
N THR A 282 9.60 -5.13 17.63
CA THR A 282 8.31 -4.76 18.24
C THR A 282 7.79 -3.42 17.75
N GLN A 283 8.67 -2.51 17.31
CA GLN A 283 8.33 -1.15 16.90
C GLN A 283 7.24 -1.07 15.82
N PRO A 284 7.22 -1.90 14.77
CA PRO A 284 6.14 -1.84 13.78
C PRO A 284 4.75 -2.03 14.39
N LEU A 285 4.62 -2.94 15.37
CA LEU A 285 3.35 -3.17 16.06
C LEU A 285 3.00 -2.05 17.04
N GLU A 286 3.99 -1.48 17.71
CA GLU A 286 3.83 -0.32 18.59
C GLU A 286 3.35 0.90 17.80
N MET A 287 4.02 1.23 16.69
CA MET A 287 3.59 2.30 15.78
C MET A 287 2.17 2.09 15.23
N TYR A 288 1.82 0.84 14.89
CA TYR A 288 0.47 0.53 14.44
C TYR A 288 -0.58 0.80 15.53
N ARG A 289 -0.31 0.46 16.77
CA ARG A 289 -1.22 0.72 17.90
C ARG A 289 -1.44 2.22 18.08
N GLU A 290 -0.36 2.99 18.15
CA GLU A 290 -0.42 4.46 18.24
C GLU A 290 -1.22 5.07 17.07
N PHE A 291 -0.92 4.65 15.85
CA PHE A 291 -1.64 5.10 14.66
C PHE A 291 -3.12 4.73 14.69
N SER A 292 -3.47 3.53 15.16
CA SER A 292 -4.87 3.07 15.18
C SER A 292 -5.71 3.72 16.27
N GLU A 293 -5.08 4.17 17.38
CA GLU A 293 -5.71 4.87 18.50
C GLU A 293 -5.90 6.37 18.22
N THR A 294 -5.04 6.97 17.42
CA THR A 294 -5.16 8.38 17.03
C THR A 294 -6.38 8.57 16.11
N PRO A 295 -7.27 9.52 16.34
CA PRO A 295 -8.38 9.80 15.43
C PRO A 295 -7.90 10.07 13.99
N PRO A 296 -8.64 9.62 12.96
CA PRO A 296 -8.31 9.98 11.59
C PRO A 296 -8.46 11.50 11.39
N PRO A 297 -7.69 12.10 10.48
CA PRO A 297 -7.91 13.48 10.09
C PRO A 297 -9.32 13.65 9.52
N ALA A 298 -9.89 14.85 9.67
CA ALA A 298 -11.16 15.16 9.02
C ALA A 298 -11.04 15.00 7.50
N PRO A 299 -12.09 14.51 6.83
CA PRO A 299 -12.07 14.42 5.37
C PRO A 299 -11.84 15.82 4.77
N PRO A 300 -11.16 15.91 3.62
CA PRO A 300 -11.00 17.18 2.92
C PRO A 300 -12.36 17.73 2.50
N PRO A 301 -12.52 19.06 2.53
CA PRO A 301 -13.78 19.73 2.20
C PRO A 301 -14.28 19.48 0.77
#